data_ae3bf540d55608d66f8dd4b31e786555
#
_entry.id   ae3bf540d55608d66f8dd4b31e786555
#
_cell.length_a   1.000
_cell.length_b   1.000
_cell.length_c   1.000
_cell.angle_alpha   90.00
_cell.angle_beta   90.00
_cell.angle_gamma   90.00
#
_symmetry.space_group_name_H-M   'P 1'
#
loop_
_entity.id
_entity.type
_entity.pdbx_description
1 polymer ?
#
loop_
_entity_poly.entity_id
_entity_poly.type
_entity_poly.pdbx_seq_one_letter_code
_entity_poly.pdbx_strand_id
1 'polypeptide(L)'
;MSDVKPILSTRGLMKRYGTVVAMNGADFDLYPGEITAVIGDNGAGKSTLIKAIAGAVIPDHGEITLEGKVVNFKSPQDARSLGIETVYQNLAMSPALSIGDNMFLGREWRKPGIMGTLFRQMDRAGMEKFARDKLNELGLMTIQNINQAVESLSGGQRQGVAVARAAAFGSKVVILDEPTAALGVKESRRVLELIRDVRARGIPIILISHNMPHVFEVADRIHIHRLGRRLCVIKPGEYNMSDAVAFMTGAKVPEGVEEQA
;
A
#
# COMPACT_ATOMS: atom_id res chain seq x y z
N MET A 1 -27.57 5.97 -3.34
CA MET A 1 -26.13 5.62 -3.29
C MET A 1 -25.39 6.83 -3.81
N SER A 2 -24.57 7.48 -2.99
CA SER A 2 -23.81 8.68 -3.39
C SER A 2 -22.87 8.32 -4.53
N ASP A 3 -22.86 9.17 -5.57
CA ASP A 3 -22.00 9.07 -6.78
C ASP A 3 -20.51 9.31 -6.46
N VAL A 4 -19.96 8.66 -5.44
CA VAL A 4 -18.56 8.79 -5.10
C VAL A 4 -17.75 8.02 -6.14
N LYS A 5 -16.96 8.75 -6.94
CA LYS A 5 -16.08 8.16 -7.94
C LYS A 5 -14.84 7.57 -7.26
N PRO A 6 -14.30 6.45 -7.76
CA PRO A 6 -13.05 5.91 -7.25
C PRO A 6 -11.90 6.91 -7.48
N ILE A 7 -11.02 7.05 -6.49
CA ILE A 7 -9.80 7.85 -6.62
C ILE A 7 -8.77 7.14 -7.50
N LEU A 8 -8.72 5.81 -7.43
CA LEU A 8 -7.91 4.96 -8.27
C LEU A 8 -8.77 3.81 -8.79
N SER A 9 -8.67 3.54 -10.09
CA SER A 9 -9.30 2.35 -10.67
C SER A 9 -8.41 1.69 -11.69
N THR A 10 -8.60 0.39 -11.88
CA THR A 10 -8.03 -0.36 -12.99
C THR A 10 -9.14 -1.03 -13.77
N ARG A 11 -8.98 -1.12 -15.09
CA ARG A 11 -9.94 -1.78 -15.98
C ARG A 11 -9.20 -2.67 -16.96
N GLY A 12 -9.61 -3.93 -16.97
CA GLY A 12 -9.13 -4.91 -17.93
C GLY A 12 -7.63 -5.15 -17.93
N LEU A 13 -6.95 -4.98 -16.77
CA LEU A 13 -5.50 -5.17 -16.73
C LEU A 13 -5.10 -6.59 -17.07
N MET A 14 -4.20 -6.72 -18.02
CA MET A 14 -3.61 -8.01 -18.43
C MET A 14 -2.10 -7.99 -18.22
N LYS A 15 -1.56 -9.13 -17.76
CA LYS A 15 -0.11 -9.33 -17.68
C LYS A 15 0.24 -10.79 -17.83
N ARG A 16 1.19 -11.05 -18.74
CA ARG A 16 1.75 -12.39 -18.96
C ARG A 16 3.24 -12.39 -18.65
N TYR A 17 3.70 -13.51 -18.11
CA TYR A 17 5.12 -13.82 -17.91
C TYR A 17 5.40 -15.15 -18.63
N GLY A 18 5.88 -15.08 -19.86
CA GLY A 18 5.99 -16.26 -20.71
C GLY A 18 4.64 -16.91 -20.93
N THR A 19 4.47 -18.14 -20.47
CA THR A 19 3.21 -18.90 -20.57
C THR A 19 2.22 -18.63 -19.43
N VAL A 20 2.68 -17.98 -18.36
CA VAL A 20 1.85 -17.72 -17.17
C VAL A 20 1.06 -16.43 -17.35
N VAL A 21 -0.27 -16.51 -17.26
CA VAL A 21 -1.16 -15.34 -17.22
C VAL A 21 -1.34 -14.92 -15.76
N ALA A 22 -0.67 -13.85 -15.36
CA ALA A 22 -0.69 -13.36 -13.97
C ALA A 22 -1.87 -12.40 -13.70
N MET A 23 -2.31 -11.64 -14.71
CA MET A 23 -3.56 -10.86 -14.70
C MET A 23 -4.32 -11.12 -15.98
N ASN A 24 -5.62 -11.33 -15.87
CA ASN A 24 -6.52 -11.70 -16.95
C ASN A 24 -7.79 -10.85 -16.92
N GLY A 25 -7.66 -9.58 -17.28
CA GLY A 25 -8.76 -8.62 -17.20
C GLY A 25 -9.03 -8.16 -15.75
N ALA A 26 -7.96 -7.82 -15.01
CA ALA A 26 -8.10 -7.42 -13.61
C ALA A 26 -8.66 -6.01 -13.47
N ASP A 27 -9.83 -5.92 -12.83
CA ASP A 27 -10.48 -4.68 -12.40
C ASP A 27 -10.22 -4.43 -10.93
N PHE A 28 -10.09 -3.16 -10.55
CA PHE A 28 -9.94 -2.76 -9.15
C PHE A 28 -10.50 -1.35 -8.95
N ASP A 29 -11.07 -1.07 -7.79
CA ASP A 29 -11.57 0.25 -7.40
C ASP A 29 -11.16 0.56 -5.98
N LEU A 30 -10.61 1.76 -5.76
CA LEU A 30 -10.31 2.34 -4.45
C LEU A 30 -11.03 3.67 -4.34
N TYR A 31 -11.72 3.89 -3.23
CA TYR A 31 -12.45 5.14 -3.00
C TYR A 31 -11.73 6.04 -1.99
N PRO A 32 -12.02 7.36 -2.02
CA PRO A 32 -11.40 8.28 -1.08
C PRO A 32 -11.65 7.91 0.39
N GLY A 33 -10.58 7.92 1.19
CA GLY A 33 -10.66 7.71 2.63
C GLY A 33 -11.07 6.30 3.08
N GLU A 34 -10.97 5.29 2.22
CA GLU A 34 -11.25 3.89 2.58
C GLU A 34 -10.01 3.01 2.62
N ILE A 35 -10.11 1.92 3.36
CA ILE A 35 -9.18 0.80 3.32
C ILE A 35 -9.83 -0.30 2.49
N THR A 36 -9.29 -0.54 1.28
CA THR A 36 -9.67 -1.71 0.47
C THR A 36 -8.62 -2.80 0.65
N ALA A 37 -9.01 -3.90 1.29
CA ALA A 37 -8.14 -5.08 1.37
C ALA A 37 -8.20 -5.89 0.07
N VAL A 38 -7.05 -6.40 -0.37
CA VAL A 38 -6.95 -7.33 -1.51
C VAL A 38 -6.55 -8.69 -0.98
N ILE A 39 -7.48 -9.64 -1.06
CA ILE A 39 -7.26 -11.03 -0.66
C ILE A 39 -7.36 -11.96 -1.87
N GLY A 40 -6.85 -13.15 -1.73
CA GLY A 40 -6.86 -14.17 -2.79
C GLY A 40 -5.82 -15.23 -2.50
N ASP A 41 -5.90 -16.34 -3.17
CA ASP A 41 -4.97 -17.46 -3.00
C ASP A 41 -3.56 -17.14 -3.50
N ASN A 42 -2.59 -17.98 -3.18
CA ASN A 42 -1.24 -17.86 -3.72
C ASN A 42 -1.28 -18.07 -5.24
N GLY A 43 -0.62 -17.18 -5.98
CA GLY A 43 -0.67 -17.20 -7.44
C GLY A 43 -1.91 -16.54 -8.06
N ALA A 44 -2.87 -16.04 -7.26
CA ALA A 44 -4.08 -15.39 -7.77
C ALA A 44 -3.83 -14.12 -8.61
N GLY A 45 -2.62 -13.55 -8.58
CA GLY A 45 -2.27 -12.32 -9.32
C GLY A 45 -2.23 -11.04 -8.48
N LYS A 46 -2.51 -11.10 -7.17
CA LYS A 46 -2.53 -9.93 -6.26
C LYS A 46 -1.25 -9.07 -6.34
N SER A 47 -0.10 -9.71 -6.19
CA SER A 47 1.19 -8.98 -6.22
C SER A 47 1.46 -8.35 -7.59
N THR A 48 0.97 -8.95 -8.69
CA THR A 48 1.11 -8.37 -10.03
C THR A 48 0.21 -7.15 -10.19
N LEU A 49 -1.04 -7.21 -9.71
CA LEU A 49 -1.96 -6.07 -9.68
C LEU A 49 -1.35 -4.89 -8.90
N ILE A 50 -0.85 -5.16 -7.71
CA ILE A 50 -0.24 -4.13 -6.87
C ILE A 50 1.04 -3.55 -7.49
N LYS A 51 1.89 -4.40 -8.08
CA LYS A 51 3.08 -3.94 -8.79
C LYS A 51 2.73 -3.11 -10.02
N ALA A 52 1.62 -3.39 -10.70
CA ALA A 52 1.12 -2.56 -11.80
C ALA A 52 0.67 -1.18 -11.30
N ILE A 53 -0.12 -1.13 -10.23
CA ILE A 53 -0.57 0.13 -9.60
C ILE A 53 0.62 0.94 -9.06
N ALA A 54 1.64 0.27 -8.51
CA ALA A 54 2.86 0.89 -8.00
C ALA A 54 3.89 1.27 -9.09
N GLY A 55 3.59 1.00 -10.37
CA GLY A 55 4.52 1.29 -11.48
C GLY A 55 5.73 0.36 -11.57
N ALA A 56 5.78 -0.72 -10.78
CA ALA A 56 6.87 -1.70 -10.80
C ALA A 56 6.71 -2.76 -11.89
N VAL A 57 5.52 -2.88 -12.46
CA VAL A 57 5.20 -3.76 -13.59
C VAL A 57 4.36 -2.96 -14.59
N ILE A 58 4.72 -3.02 -15.85
CA ILE A 58 3.92 -2.42 -16.92
C ILE A 58 2.92 -3.49 -17.39
N PRO A 59 1.59 -3.23 -17.32
CA PRO A 59 0.59 -4.12 -17.89
C PRO A 59 0.75 -4.25 -19.40
N ASP A 60 0.36 -5.40 -19.95
CA ASP A 60 0.37 -5.60 -21.41
C ASP A 60 -0.85 -4.97 -22.07
N HIS A 61 -2.01 -4.94 -21.34
CA HIS A 61 -3.26 -4.30 -21.76
C HIS A 61 -4.02 -3.76 -20.55
N GLY A 62 -5.04 -2.96 -20.82
CA GLY A 62 -5.91 -2.35 -19.81
C GLY A 62 -5.46 -0.97 -19.42
N GLU A 63 -6.18 -0.35 -18.50
CA GLU A 63 -5.98 1.03 -18.09
C GLU A 63 -5.93 1.18 -16.57
N ILE A 64 -5.11 2.12 -16.10
CA ILE A 64 -5.09 2.60 -14.72
C ILE A 64 -5.54 4.05 -14.74
N THR A 65 -6.51 4.40 -13.90
CA THR A 65 -6.94 5.78 -13.72
C THR A 65 -6.68 6.25 -12.30
N LEU A 66 -6.21 7.47 -12.17
CA LEU A 66 -6.02 8.17 -10.89
C LEU A 66 -6.77 9.50 -10.96
N GLU A 67 -7.70 9.73 -10.02
CA GLU A 67 -8.58 10.91 -10.02
C GLU A 67 -9.30 11.13 -11.37
N GLY A 68 -9.75 10.02 -11.98
CA GLY A 68 -10.46 10.03 -13.26
C GLY A 68 -9.59 10.29 -14.50
N LYS A 69 -8.27 10.38 -14.34
CA LYS A 69 -7.33 10.55 -15.46
C LYS A 69 -6.57 9.26 -15.70
N VAL A 70 -6.46 8.83 -16.95
CA VAL A 70 -5.63 7.68 -17.32
C VAL A 70 -4.17 8.01 -17.04
N VAL A 71 -3.47 7.12 -16.35
CA VAL A 71 -2.06 7.23 -16.01
C VAL A 71 -1.28 6.04 -16.56
N ASN A 72 -0.08 6.31 -17.05
CA ASN A 72 0.82 5.29 -17.58
C ASN A 72 2.14 5.36 -16.83
N PHE A 73 2.39 4.38 -15.97
CA PHE A 73 3.64 4.28 -15.23
C PHE A 73 4.69 3.53 -16.04
N LYS A 74 5.87 4.13 -16.16
CA LYS A 74 7.07 3.48 -16.73
C LYS A 74 8.02 3.01 -15.64
N SER A 75 7.85 3.51 -14.43
CA SER A 75 8.68 3.24 -13.26
C SER A 75 7.93 3.48 -11.95
N PRO A 76 8.39 2.93 -10.82
CA PRO A 76 7.86 3.26 -9.50
C PRO A 76 7.97 4.75 -9.14
N GLN A 77 8.95 5.46 -9.72
CA GLN A 77 9.11 6.90 -9.53
C GLN A 77 7.92 7.68 -10.09
N ASP A 78 7.35 7.23 -11.22
CA ASP A 78 6.18 7.88 -11.83
C ASP A 78 4.97 7.77 -10.90
N ALA A 79 4.71 6.58 -10.33
CA ALA A 79 3.64 6.38 -9.37
C ALA A 79 3.83 7.25 -8.11
N ARG A 80 5.06 7.31 -7.58
CA ARG A 80 5.39 8.17 -6.43
C ARG A 80 5.20 9.64 -6.73
N SER A 81 5.58 10.11 -7.92
CA SER A 81 5.42 11.52 -8.32
C SER A 81 3.95 11.94 -8.37
N LEU A 82 3.05 10.98 -8.58
CA LEU A 82 1.60 11.17 -8.54
C LEU A 82 0.97 10.93 -7.17
N GLY A 83 1.79 10.67 -6.13
CA GLY A 83 1.33 10.50 -4.74
C GLY A 83 0.90 9.09 -4.37
N ILE A 84 1.33 8.07 -5.12
CA ILE A 84 1.13 6.65 -4.77
C ILE A 84 2.39 6.13 -4.09
N GLU A 85 2.30 5.79 -2.81
CA GLU A 85 3.42 5.23 -2.03
C GLU A 85 3.17 3.76 -1.70
N THR A 86 4.24 2.97 -1.69
CA THR A 86 4.16 1.53 -1.43
C THR A 86 5.10 1.12 -0.31
N VAL A 87 4.57 0.43 0.68
CA VAL A 87 5.32 -0.32 1.69
C VAL A 87 5.31 -1.79 1.26
N TYR A 88 6.46 -2.27 0.83
CA TYR A 88 6.65 -3.67 0.47
C TYR A 88 6.92 -4.52 1.71
N GLN A 89 6.68 -5.81 1.63
CA GLN A 89 6.91 -6.77 2.71
C GLN A 89 8.33 -6.71 3.30
N ASN A 90 9.35 -6.43 2.49
CA ASN A 90 10.74 -6.26 2.91
C ASN A 90 11.10 -4.84 3.36
N LEU A 91 10.11 -3.94 3.53
CA LEU A 91 10.18 -2.55 3.99
C LEU A 91 11.05 -1.60 3.14
N ALA A 92 11.94 -2.11 2.30
CA ALA A 92 12.88 -1.31 1.49
C ALA A 92 13.57 -0.19 2.30
N MET A 93 14.13 -0.56 3.46
CA MET A 93 14.89 0.32 4.34
C MET A 93 16.34 -0.13 4.43
N SER A 94 17.27 0.82 4.58
CA SER A 94 18.67 0.55 4.84
C SER A 94 18.90 0.41 6.35
N PRO A 95 19.32 -0.77 6.86
CA PRO A 95 19.46 -1.01 8.29
C PRO A 95 20.46 -0.06 8.97
N ALA A 96 21.56 0.24 8.29
CA ALA A 96 22.66 1.06 8.81
C ALA A 96 22.37 2.56 8.82
N LEU A 97 21.37 3.02 8.06
CA LEU A 97 21.01 4.44 8.04
C LEU A 97 20.08 4.80 9.20
N SER A 98 20.09 6.08 9.56
CA SER A 98 19.19 6.62 10.57
C SER A 98 17.73 6.50 10.14
N ILE A 99 16.81 6.62 11.11
CA ILE A 99 15.37 6.69 10.83
C ILE A 99 15.08 7.89 9.93
N GLY A 100 15.67 9.06 10.24
CA GLY A 100 15.52 10.27 9.43
C GLY A 100 15.97 10.08 7.99
N ASP A 101 17.16 9.50 7.77
CA ASP A 101 17.68 9.24 6.43
C ASP A 101 16.80 8.22 5.68
N ASN A 102 16.32 7.17 6.36
CA ASN A 102 15.42 6.19 5.76
C ASN A 102 14.07 6.79 5.32
N MET A 103 13.54 7.77 6.04
CA MET A 103 12.33 8.46 5.62
C MET A 103 12.52 9.19 4.30
N PHE A 104 13.70 9.73 4.05
CA PHE A 104 14.00 10.50 2.84
C PHE A 104 14.79 9.73 1.76
N LEU A 105 14.99 8.43 1.94
CA LEU A 105 15.80 7.63 1.01
C LEU A 105 15.28 7.74 -0.44
N GLY A 106 16.14 8.28 -1.32
CA GLY A 106 15.84 8.52 -2.73
C GLY A 106 14.98 9.77 -3.01
N ARG A 107 14.80 10.64 -1.99
CA ARG A 107 14.08 11.93 -2.09
C ARG A 107 14.68 13.00 -1.17
N GLU A 108 15.99 12.95 -0.95
CA GLU A 108 16.72 13.82 -0.05
C GLU A 108 16.55 15.29 -0.43
N TRP A 109 16.25 16.12 0.54
CA TRP A 109 16.15 17.57 0.36
C TRP A 109 17.53 18.20 0.26
N ARG A 110 17.65 19.17 -0.63
CA ARG A 110 18.84 19.98 -0.77
C ARG A 110 18.64 21.35 -0.15
N LYS A 111 19.72 21.91 0.38
CA LYS A 111 19.69 23.30 0.88
C LYS A 111 19.28 24.26 -0.23
N PRO A 112 18.61 25.37 0.10
CA PRO A 112 18.30 26.40 -0.89
C PRO A 112 19.57 27.12 -1.39
N GLY A 113 19.48 27.71 -2.57
CA GLY A 113 20.53 28.52 -3.19
C GLY A 113 21.72 27.71 -3.71
N ILE A 114 22.88 28.38 -3.84
CA ILE A 114 24.12 27.83 -4.45
C ILE A 114 24.59 26.55 -3.76
N MET A 115 24.44 26.47 -2.44
CA MET A 115 24.86 25.30 -1.66
C MET A 115 24.09 24.03 -2.05
N GLY A 116 22.80 24.13 -2.34
CA GLY A 116 22.00 22.99 -2.79
C GLY A 116 22.09 22.72 -4.27
N THR A 117 22.16 23.75 -5.12
CA THR A 117 22.19 23.57 -6.58
C THR A 117 23.56 23.18 -7.07
N LEU A 118 24.62 23.90 -6.71
CA LEU A 118 25.98 23.66 -7.21
C LEU A 118 26.71 22.60 -6.37
N PHE A 119 26.70 22.74 -5.03
CA PHE A 119 27.41 21.82 -4.13
C PHE A 119 26.57 20.60 -3.71
N ARG A 120 25.32 20.50 -4.13
CA ARG A 120 24.41 19.38 -3.84
C ARG A 120 24.28 19.07 -2.34
N GLN A 121 24.48 20.08 -1.48
CA GLN A 121 24.44 19.90 -0.03
C GLN A 121 23.04 19.57 0.45
N MET A 122 22.91 18.48 1.23
CA MET A 122 21.63 18.04 1.79
C MET A 122 21.18 18.96 2.94
N ASP A 123 19.88 19.18 3.04
CA ASP A 123 19.24 19.87 4.17
C ASP A 123 18.86 18.86 5.27
N ARG A 124 19.86 18.34 5.97
CA ARG A 124 19.64 17.33 7.02
C ARG A 124 18.74 17.85 8.14
N ALA A 125 18.94 19.11 8.57
CA ALA A 125 18.14 19.67 9.65
C ALA A 125 16.65 19.79 9.29
N GLY A 126 16.33 20.21 8.06
CA GLY A 126 14.97 20.24 7.54
C GLY A 126 14.35 18.86 7.45
N MET A 127 15.10 17.87 6.92
CA MET A 127 14.65 16.48 6.82
C MET A 127 14.41 15.86 8.21
N GLU A 128 15.31 16.04 9.16
CA GLU A 128 15.16 15.51 10.53
C GLU A 128 13.94 16.13 11.25
N LYS A 129 13.75 17.44 11.12
CA LYS A 129 12.57 18.12 11.68
C LYS A 129 11.28 17.54 11.08
N PHE A 130 11.18 17.50 9.77
CA PHE A 130 10.01 16.94 9.08
C PHE A 130 9.72 15.51 9.50
N ALA A 131 10.75 14.64 9.51
CA ALA A 131 10.60 13.25 9.89
C ALA A 131 10.09 13.11 11.34
N ARG A 132 10.64 13.88 12.27
CA ARG A 132 10.20 13.92 13.68
C ARG A 132 8.74 14.37 13.80
N ASP A 133 8.37 15.44 13.10
CA ASP A 133 7.02 15.98 13.12
C ASP A 133 6.02 14.91 12.59
N LYS A 134 6.35 14.22 11.49
CA LYS A 134 5.50 13.17 10.91
C LYS A 134 5.38 11.93 11.79
N LEU A 135 6.45 11.48 12.42
CA LEU A 135 6.39 10.37 13.37
C LEU A 135 5.56 10.71 14.61
N ASN A 136 5.69 11.92 15.12
CA ASN A 136 4.88 12.40 16.25
C ASN A 136 3.39 12.52 15.88
N GLU A 137 3.08 13.09 14.72
CA GLU A 137 1.71 13.18 14.20
C GLU A 137 1.03 11.79 14.10
N LEU A 138 1.79 10.74 13.81
CA LEU A 138 1.31 9.37 13.69
C LEU A 138 1.39 8.58 15.01
N GLY A 139 1.66 9.24 16.13
CA GLY A 139 1.68 8.61 17.45
C GLY A 139 2.86 7.67 17.69
N LEU A 140 3.91 7.70 16.86
CA LEU A 140 5.11 6.88 17.02
C LEU A 140 6.08 7.47 18.06
N MET A 141 5.53 7.90 19.21
CA MET A 141 6.25 8.56 20.32
C MET A 141 7.32 7.65 20.98
N THR A 142 7.26 6.34 20.74
CA THR A 142 8.28 5.40 21.25
C THR A 142 9.63 5.54 20.56
N ILE A 143 9.68 6.27 19.44
CA ILE A 143 10.90 6.58 18.69
C ILE A 143 11.41 7.94 19.15
N GLN A 144 12.23 7.93 20.21
CA GLN A 144 12.75 9.17 20.81
C GLN A 144 13.93 9.76 20.04
N ASN A 145 14.77 8.93 19.45
CA ASN A 145 15.97 9.34 18.72
C ASN A 145 15.85 9.02 17.23
N ILE A 146 15.58 10.04 16.42
CA ILE A 146 15.45 9.90 14.97
C ILE A 146 16.78 9.58 14.25
N ASN A 147 17.90 9.84 14.93
CA ASN A 147 19.25 9.62 14.41
C ASN A 147 19.76 8.21 14.71
N GLN A 148 19.00 7.37 15.45
CA GLN A 148 19.37 5.98 15.64
C GLN A 148 19.23 5.17 14.34
N ALA A 149 20.10 4.17 14.15
CA ALA A 149 20.04 3.25 13.02
C ALA A 149 18.76 2.40 13.05
N VAL A 150 18.18 2.14 11.87
CA VAL A 150 16.93 1.36 11.77
C VAL A 150 17.11 -0.07 12.25
N GLU A 151 18.31 -0.65 12.17
CA GLU A 151 18.60 -1.99 12.68
C GLU A 151 18.39 -2.13 14.20
N SER A 152 18.49 -1.03 14.96
CA SER A 152 18.25 -1.03 16.40
C SER A 152 16.77 -1.09 16.78
N LEU A 153 15.86 -0.92 15.82
CA LEU A 153 14.42 -0.94 16.03
C LEU A 153 13.87 -2.38 16.10
N SER A 154 12.81 -2.59 16.89
CA SER A 154 12.02 -3.82 16.81
C SER A 154 11.33 -3.96 15.45
N GLY A 155 10.88 -5.16 15.10
CA GLY A 155 10.13 -5.40 13.85
C GLY A 155 8.92 -4.48 13.70
N GLY A 156 8.13 -4.35 14.76
CA GLY A 156 6.95 -3.47 14.77
C GLY A 156 7.31 -1.98 14.65
N GLN A 157 8.41 -1.54 15.27
CA GLN A 157 8.89 -0.17 15.11
C GLN A 157 9.36 0.11 13.68
N ARG A 158 10.11 -0.82 13.07
CA ARG A 158 10.51 -0.71 11.65
C ARG A 158 9.30 -0.62 10.74
N GLN A 159 8.30 -1.47 10.97
CA GLN A 159 7.05 -1.43 10.21
C GLN A 159 6.33 -0.08 10.39
N GLY A 160 6.26 0.41 11.62
CA GLY A 160 5.68 1.74 11.91
C GLY A 160 6.38 2.86 11.16
N VAL A 161 7.71 2.88 11.13
CA VAL A 161 8.50 3.87 10.35
C VAL A 161 8.21 3.75 8.85
N ALA A 162 8.10 2.53 8.32
CA ALA A 162 7.78 2.32 6.90
C ALA A 162 6.38 2.84 6.53
N VAL A 163 5.37 2.56 7.37
CA VAL A 163 4.01 3.10 7.18
C VAL A 163 4.00 4.62 7.31
N ALA A 164 4.71 5.17 8.31
CA ALA A 164 4.82 6.61 8.49
C ALA A 164 5.49 7.30 7.30
N ARG A 165 6.55 6.70 6.75
CA ARG A 165 7.20 7.17 5.51
C ARG A 165 6.20 7.21 4.36
N ALA A 166 5.45 6.13 4.14
CA ALA A 166 4.45 6.09 3.09
C ALA A 166 3.35 7.14 3.30
N ALA A 167 2.82 7.28 4.51
CA ALA A 167 1.79 8.28 4.84
C ALA A 167 2.29 9.72 4.74
N ALA A 168 3.60 9.97 5.02
CA ALA A 168 4.18 11.31 4.92
C ALA A 168 4.28 11.82 3.47
N PHE A 169 4.44 10.92 2.51
CA PHE A 169 4.63 11.24 1.09
C PHE A 169 3.49 10.75 0.19
N GLY A 170 2.71 9.76 0.63
CA GLY A 170 1.53 9.25 -0.06
C GLY A 170 0.36 10.21 0.10
N SER A 171 0.25 11.16 -0.82
CA SER A 171 -0.81 12.17 -0.75
C SER A 171 -2.14 11.68 -1.32
N LYS A 172 -2.13 10.62 -2.14
CA LYS A 172 -3.31 10.10 -2.83
C LYS A 172 -3.63 8.65 -2.53
N VAL A 173 -2.62 7.77 -2.49
CA VAL A 173 -2.81 6.34 -2.21
C VAL A 173 -1.61 5.80 -1.45
N VAL A 174 -1.87 5.02 -0.42
CA VAL A 174 -0.86 4.22 0.27
C VAL A 174 -1.14 2.74 0.06
N ILE A 175 -0.15 2.01 -0.41
CA ILE A 175 -0.20 0.56 -0.61
C ILE A 175 0.61 -0.10 0.49
N LEU A 176 0.02 -1.06 1.20
CA LEU A 176 0.66 -1.81 2.27
C LEU A 176 0.63 -3.30 1.93
N ASP A 177 1.79 -3.87 1.66
CA ASP A 177 1.94 -5.28 1.29
C ASP A 177 2.37 -6.08 2.52
N GLU A 178 1.46 -6.88 3.08
CA GLU A 178 1.64 -7.73 4.26
C GLU A 178 2.21 -6.98 5.49
N PRO A 179 1.61 -5.85 5.92
CA PRO A 179 2.21 -4.98 6.93
C PRO A 179 2.30 -5.59 8.33
N THR A 180 1.63 -6.69 8.59
CA THR A 180 1.66 -7.37 9.89
C THR A 180 2.33 -8.75 9.83
N ALA A 181 2.93 -9.12 8.67
CA ALA A 181 3.64 -10.38 8.54
C ALA A 181 4.85 -10.44 9.48
N ALA A 182 5.07 -11.59 10.10
CA ALA A 182 6.17 -11.85 11.02
C ALA A 182 6.25 -10.93 12.26
N LEU A 183 5.13 -10.28 12.63
CA LEU A 183 5.00 -9.49 13.85
C LEU A 183 4.26 -10.27 14.95
N GLY A 184 4.60 -10.01 16.20
CA GLY A 184 3.84 -10.49 17.35
C GLY A 184 2.47 -9.81 17.46
N VAL A 185 1.60 -10.34 18.32
CA VAL A 185 0.21 -9.85 18.47
C VAL A 185 0.16 -8.37 18.87
N LYS A 186 1.03 -7.95 19.80
CA LYS A 186 1.07 -6.53 20.26
C LYS A 186 1.56 -5.58 19.16
N GLU A 187 2.59 -5.99 18.43
CA GLU A 187 3.15 -5.21 17.33
C GLU A 187 2.15 -5.08 16.19
N SER A 188 1.50 -6.20 15.81
CA SER A 188 0.46 -6.19 14.77
C SER A 188 -0.67 -5.23 15.11
N ARG A 189 -1.16 -5.25 16.36
CA ARG A 189 -2.22 -4.33 16.79
C ARG A 189 -1.81 -2.87 16.63
N ARG A 190 -0.59 -2.48 17.03
CA ARG A 190 -0.08 -1.12 16.86
C ARG A 190 0.01 -0.70 15.39
N VAL A 191 0.42 -1.63 14.51
CA VAL A 191 0.45 -1.35 13.05
C VAL A 191 -0.96 -1.19 12.50
N LEU A 192 -1.94 -1.98 12.95
CA LEU A 192 -3.33 -1.82 12.52
C LEU A 192 -3.94 -0.51 13.01
N GLU A 193 -3.65 -0.09 14.24
CA GLU A 193 -4.03 1.23 14.78
C GLU A 193 -3.44 2.34 13.91
N LEU A 194 -2.15 2.28 13.58
CA LEU A 194 -1.50 3.25 12.70
C LEU A 194 -2.13 3.30 11.30
N ILE A 195 -2.52 2.16 10.73
CA ILE A 195 -3.22 2.09 9.44
C ILE A 195 -4.57 2.82 9.53
N ARG A 196 -5.33 2.64 10.62
CA ARG A 196 -6.57 3.37 10.85
C ARG A 196 -6.35 4.89 11.00
N ASP A 197 -5.27 5.30 11.67
CA ASP A 197 -4.92 6.71 11.82
C ASP A 197 -4.58 7.35 10.47
N VAL A 198 -3.87 6.64 9.60
CA VAL A 198 -3.59 7.09 8.22
C VAL A 198 -4.91 7.23 7.43
N ARG A 199 -5.79 6.24 7.52
CA ARG A 199 -7.12 6.30 6.90
C ARG A 199 -7.95 7.46 7.42
N ALA A 200 -7.94 7.71 8.74
CA ALA A 200 -8.69 8.79 9.38
C ALA A 200 -8.26 10.19 8.90
N ARG A 201 -7.07 10.33 8.34
CA ARG A 201 -6.57 11.54 7.66
C ARG A 201 -7.06 11.69 6.22
N GLY A 202 -7.94 10.80 5.77
CA GLY A 202 -8.50 10.81 4.42
C GLY A 202 -7.61 10.15 3.36
N ILE A 203 -6.49 9.52 3.73
CA ILE A 203 -5.60 8.84 2.80
C ILE A 203 -6.16 7.45 2.51
N PRO A 204 -6.52 7.13 1.25
CA PRO A 204 -7.00 5.81 0.86
C PRO A 204 -5.88 4.78 0.92
N ILE A 205 -6.21 3.56 1.36
CA ILE A 205 -5.24 2.51 1.58
C ILE A 205 -5.61 1.25 0.81
N ILE A 206 -4.65 0.68 0.09
CA ILE A 206 -4.72 -0.69 -0.44
C ILE A 206 -3.95 -1.57 0.53
N LEU A 207 -4.63 -2.53 1.15
CA LEU A 207 -4.05 -3.46 2.11
C LEU A 207 -4.01 -4.86 1.52
N ILE A 208 -2.81 -5.41 1.28
CA ILE A 208 -2.67 -6.83 0.94
C ILE A 208 -2.38 -7.57 2.23
N SER A 209 -3.19 -8.57 2.54
CA SER A 209 -2.92 -9.45 3.67
C SER A 209 -3.60 -10.81 3.49
N HIS A 210 -2.97 -11.85 4.01
CA HIS A 210 -3.55 -13.19 4.16
C HIS A 210 -4.09 -13.43 5.57
N ASN A 211 -3.89 -12.48 6.50
CA ASN A 211 -4.41 -12.56 7.87
C ASN A 211 -5.87 -12.06 7.90
N MET A 212 -6.83 -12.98 7.75
CA MET A 212 -8.25 -12.63 7.70
C MET A 212 -8.75 -11.84 8.91
N PRO A 213 -8.42 -12.20 10.18
CA PRO A 213 -8.76 -11.38 11.34
C PRO A 213 -8.34 -9.92 11.19
N HIS A 214 -7.11 -9.64 10.74
CA HIS A 214 -6.63 -8.28 10.54
C HIS A 214 -7.36 -7.56 9.41
N VAL A 215 -7.64 -8.28 8.30
CA VAL A 215 -8.40 -7.74 7.16
C VAL A 215 -9.80 -7.33 7.62
N PHE A 216 -10.53 -8.22 8.29
CA PHE A 216 -11.90 -7.94 8.77
C PHE A 216 -11.95 -6.87 9.87
N GLU A 217 -10.84 -6.68 10.60
CA GLU A 217 -10.74 -5.64 11.62
C GLU A 217 -10.61 -4.23 11.04
N VAL A 218 -9.89 -4.04 9.92
CA VAL A 218 -9.55 -2.69 9.45
C VAL A 218 -10.14 -2.30 8.09
N ALA A 219 -10.52 -3.27 7.25
CA ALA A 219 -10.96 -2.97 5.88
C ALA A 219 -12.41 -2.45 5.85
N ASP A 220 -12.66 -1.43 5.04
CA ASP A 220 -14.01 -0.98 4.67
C ASP A 220 -14.60 -1.86 3.56
N ARG A 221 -13.73 -2.34 2.65
CA ARG A 221 -14.08 -3.23 1.54
C ARG A 221 -13.01 -4.29 1.37
N ILE A 222 -13.41 -5.46 0.92
CA ILE A 222 -12.53 -6.59 0.63
C ILE A 222 -12.69 -6.99 -0.82
N HIS A 223 -11.65 -6.76 -1.60
CA HIS A 223 -11.53 -7.19 -2.98
C HIS A 223 -10.98 -8.62 -3.03
N ILE A 224 -11.78 -9.54 -3.53
CA ILE A 224 -11.37 -10.94 -3.69
C ILE A 224 -10.82 -11.12 -5.08
N HIS A 225 -9.53 -11.45 -5.15
CA HIS A 225 -8.79 -11.65 -6.39
C HIS A 225 -8.56 -13.15 -6.63
N ARG A 226 -8.98 -13.66 -7.79
CA ARG A 226 -8.85 -15.08 -8.14
C ARG A 226 -8.52 -15.21 -9.62
N LEU A 227 -7.58 -16.11 -9.97
CA LEU A 227 -7.21 -16.42 -11.35
C LEU A 227 -6.91 -15.18 -12.21
N GLY A 228 -6.18 -14.20 -11.61
CA GLY A 228 -5.76 -12.99 -12.31
C GLY A 228 -6.83 -11.93 -12.50
N ARG A 229 -8.01 -12.05 -11.88
CA ARG A 229 -9.12 -11.09 -12.01
C ARG A 229 -9.85 -10.86 -10.69
N ARG A 230 -10.68 -9.83 -10.63
CA ARG A 230 -11.62 -9.59 -9.54
C ARG A 230 -12.74 -10.63 -9.60
N LEU A 231 -12.88 -11.43 -8.55
CA LEU A 231 -14.05 -12.29 -8.40
C LEU A 231 -15.24 -11.46 -7.91
N CYS A 232 -15.08 -10.80 -6.78
CA CYS A 232 -16.12 -9.94 -6.20
C CYS A 232 -15.50 -8.92 -5.23
N VAL A 233 -16.34 -8.02 -4.73
CA VAL A 233 -16.02 -7.11 -3.63
C VAL A 233 -17.07 -7.30 -2.56
N ILE A 234 -16.65 -7.55 -1.32
CA ILE A 234 -17.51 -7.73 -0.16
C ILE A 234 -17.20 -6.68 0.89
N LYS A 235 -18.12 -6.48 1.86
CA LYS A 235 -17.88 -5.64 3.03
C LYS A 235 -17.85 -6.49 4.30
N PRO A 236 -16.92 -6.21 5.22
CA PRO A 236 -16.99 -6.75 6.57
C PRO A 236 -18.36 -6.40 7.18
N GLY A 237 -19.00 -7.38 7.83
CA GLY A 237 -20.34 -7.21 8.39
C GLY A 237 -21.49 -7.70 7.47
N GLU A 238 -21.33 -7.68 6.15
CA GLU A 238 -22.25 -8.35 5.21
C GLU A 238 -21.91 -9.83 5.04
N TYR A 239 -20.62 -10.16 5.13
CA TYR A 239 -20.07 -11.52 5.02
C TYR A 239 -19.11 -11.80 6.17
N ASN A 240 -19.00 -13.06 6.56
CA ASN A 240 -18.04 -13.50 7.57
C ASN A 240 -16.72 -13.97 6.94
N MET A 241 -15.69 -14.23 7.80
CA MET A 241 -14.37 -14.68 7.34
C MET A 241 -14.42 -16.01 6.58
N SER A 242 -15.32 -16.93 6.99
CA SER A 242 -15.48 -18.22 6.32
C SER A 242 -16.02 -18.07 4.90
N ASP A 243 -16.97 -17.15 4.68
CA ASP A 243 -17.48 -16.83 3.35
C ASP A 243 -16.35 -16.25 2.47
N ALA A 244 -15.57 -15.32 2.99
CA ALA A 244 -14.45 -14.72 2.25
C ALA A 244 -13.40 -15.76 1.82
N VAL A 245 -13.06 -16.70 2.71
CA VAL A 245 -12.16 -17.82 2.39
C VAL A 245 -12.79 -18.75 1.35
N ALA A 246 -14.09 -19.07 1.48
CA ALA A 246 -14.79 -19.90 0.52
C ALA A 246 -14.82 -19.28 -0.89
N PHE A 247 -15.04 -17.97 -0.98
CA PHE A 247 -14.97 -17.24 -2.26
C PHE A 247 -13.53 -17.23 -2.82
N MET A 248 -12.54 -17.00 -1.96
CA MET A 248 -11.13 -16.96 -2.35
C MET A 248 -10.66 -18.28 -2.95
N THR A 249 -11.07 -19.41 -2.36
CA THR A 249 -10.72 -20.77 -2.82
C THR A 249 -11.61 -21.27 -3.95
N GLY A 250 -12.76 -20.63 -4.20
CA GLY A 250 -13.78 -21.08 -5.15
C GLY A 250 -14.69 -22.20 -4.64
N ALA A 251 -14.66 -22.46 -3.33
CA ALA A 251 -15.59 -23.42 -2.71
C ALA A 251 -17.04 -22.91 -2.68
N LYS A 252 -17.21 -21.59 -2.80
CA LYS A 252 -18.49 -20.91 -2.90
C LYS A 252 -18.36 -19.74 -3.87
N VAL A 253 -19.42 -19.44 -4.61
CA VAL A 253 -19.51 -18.28 -5.50
C VAL A 253 -20.51 -17.30 -4.91
N PRO A 254 -20.21 -15.99 -4.82
CA PRO A 254 -21.18 -15.01 -4.37
C PRO A 254 -22.42 -14.97 -5.27
N GLU A 255 -23.59 -14.68 -4.72
CA GLU A 255 -24.82 -14.51 -5.50
C GLU A 255 -24.63 -13.41 -6.56
N GLY A 256 -25.05 -13.71 -7.81
CA GLY A 256 -24.94 -12.77 -8.94
C GLY A 256 -23.58 -12.72 -9.64
N VAL A 257 -22.62 -13.55 -9.26
CA VAL A 257 -21.35 -13.71 -9.96
C VAL A 257 -21.40 -15.01 -10.75
N GLU A 258 -21.42 -14.92 -12.09
CA GLU A 258 -21.27 -16.11 -12.94
C GLU A 258 -19.83 -16.61 -12.86
N GLU A 259 -19.67 -17.90 -12.61
CA GLU A 259 -18.37 -18.57 -12.70
C GLU A 259 -17.94 -18.58 -14.18
N GLN A 260 -17.13 -17.61 -14.57
CA GLN A 260 -16.49 -17.66 -15.89
C GLN A 260 -15.37 -18.69 -15.84
N ALA A 261 -15.60 -19.84 -16.45
CA ALA A 261 -14.67 -20.95 -16.60
C ALA A 261 -13.35 -20.56 -17.30
#